data_3e94a3601d58ae15c6ed8cbb401ecf05
#
_entry.id   3e94a3601d58ae15c6ed8cbb401ecf05
#
_cell.length_a   1.000
_cell.length_b   1.000
_cell.length_c   1.000
_cell.angle_alpha   90.00
_cell.angle_beta   90.00
_cell.angle_gamma   90.00
#
_symmetry.space_group_name_H-M   'P 1'
#
loop_
_entity.id
_entity.type
_entity.pdbx_description
1 polymer ?
#
loop_
_entity_poly.entity_id
_entity_poly.type
_entity_poly.pdbx_seq_one_letter_code
_entity_poly.pdbx_strand_id
1 'polypeptide(L)'
;MRRRLVVAKNPPGRWWFSARAALCLAAPVAIGWALGDTTAGLTATIGGFTALYGSNRPYVSRSVHLAVVATGFAAAVALGDWAAGVPWLGVLAVSVIAMVATLLCNALATGPPGAYMFVLACAAGTGAATAHVPSWRIGLLVLGGGALAWIVHMAGALRGMRRPEKAVVSAAAEAVRRYVDAIGTPDEASTRHIAAQALHRSWVILVNFQPAGVAPGPTLRRLRAVNRDLHVIFAGAMASAAENRPVDKASLERIARLADTNRLAPRARVEGIPLGRPGPSLLIRQAVRPRSGQLLVVVRVGIAVLIAGGIAALLGIGRSYWAMAAAVLVLHQGFDRRRTLRRGIERSIGTWVGLVLAGLLLAMNPQGLWLAGILALLQFTVEMLVIPIYAVAAVFITPAALLIAAGGHPVGDVADLLLVRGVDTLIGAVVAIGVYLVTARRHDVVKLSEAVAQTLDSAAGVAPHLAAATVTTPEALAARRDLQLRAFELQQAYQAADAGSRRMRAAAEELWPAVAATADFAYRTLAMCWACEQQSADTAGETSWSRTELERFCGVTASLAGAVRTGTQPQDLDPMPVHGFAELALVRDCLHPVND
;
A
#
# COMPACT_ATOMS: atom_id res chain seq x y z
N MET A 1 -4.90 -32.80 -10.82
CA MET A 1 -4.72 -31.39 -11.14
C MET A 1 -3.77 -30.75 -10.09
N ARG A 2 -2.46 -30.72 -10.36
CA ARG A 2 -1.44 -30.20 -9.44
C ARG A 2 -1.56 -28.67 -9.44
N ARG A 3 -2.11 -28.08 -8.34
CA ARG A 3 -2.01 -26.63 -8.10
C ARG A 3 -0.53 -26.29 -7.99
N ARG A 4 0.04 -25.67 -9.01
CA ARG A 4 1.30 -24.93 -8.85
C ARG A 4 1.02 -23.85 -7.82
N LEU A 5 1.66 -23.93 -6.65
CA LEU A 5 1.75 -22.81 -5.72
C LEU A 5 2.39 -21.67 -6.52
N VAL A 6 1.59 -20.68 -6.89
CA VAL A 6 2.11 -19.45 -7.50
C VAL A 6 2.83 -18.73 -6.38
N VAL A 7 4.13 -19.01 -6.25
CA VAL A 7 5.01 -18.30 -5.36
C VAL A 7 5.19 -16.90 -5.95
N ALA A 8 4.71 -15.89 -5.27
CA ALA A 8 4.87 -14.51 -5.71
C ALA A 8 6.38 -14.22 -5.83
N LYS A 9 6.80 -13.73 -7.00
CA LYS A 9 8.21 -13.36 -7.21
C LYS A 9 8.54 -12.12 -6.37
N ASN A 10 9.71 -12.13 -5.76
CA ASN A 10 10.23 -10.94 -5.10
C ASN A 10 10.41 -9.79 -6.10
N PRO A 11 10.01 -8.57 -5.73
CA PRO A 11 10.25 -7.41 -6.57
C PRO A 11 11.76 -7.15 -6.73
N PRO A 12 12.18 -6.55 -7.87
CA PRO A 12 13.57 -6.18 -8.09
C PRO A 12 14.13 -5.32 -6.94
N GLY A 13 15.34 -5.60 -6.52
CA GLY A 13 15.99 -4.86 -5.44
C GLY A 13 15.58 -5.29 -4.01
N ARG A 14 14.79 -6.35 -3.84
CA ARG A 14 14.37 -6.86 -2.53
C ARG A 14 15.56 -7.23 -1.64
N TRP A 15 16.61 -7.78 -2.22
CA TRP A 15 17.84 -8.11 -1.52
C TRP A 15 18.46 -6.90 -0.79
N TRP A 16 18.59 -5.77 -1.48
CA TRP A 16 19.11 -4.53 -0.88
C TRP A 16 18.22 -3.98 0.24
N PHE A 17 16.90 -4.13 0.10
CA PHE A 17 15.96 -3.77 1.15
C PHE A 17 16.17 -4.67 2.37
N SER A 18 16.24 -5.99 2.18
CA SER A 18 16.46 -6.97 3.24
C SER A 18 17.78 -6.75 3.97
N ALA A 19 18.86 -6.47 3.25
CA ALA A 19 20.17 -6.17 3.84
C ALA A 19 20.15 -4.90 4.71
N ARG A 20 19.48 -3.83 4.24
CA ARG A 20 19.32 -2.60 5.03
C ARG A 20 18.46 -2.82 6.28
N ALA A 21 17.37 -3.56 6.17
CA ALA A 21 16.53 -3.88 7.31
C ALA A 21 17.29 -4.73 8.34
N ALA A 22 18.06 -5.72 7.90
CA ALA A 22 18.93 -6.51 8.76
C ALA A 22 19.97 -5.66 9.48
N LEU A 23 20.62 -4.74 8.78
CA LEU A 23 21.58 -3.80 9.36
C LEU A 23 20.93 -2.91 10.43
N CYS A 24 19.73 -2.40 10.17
CA CYS A 24 19.02 -1.53 11.10
C CYS A 24 18.58 -2.25 12.41
N LEU A 25 18.44 -3.57 12.37
CA LEU A 25 18.19 -4.37 13.57
C LEU A 25 19.48 -4.76 14.30
N ALA A 26 20.51 -5.15 13.57
CA ALA A 26 21.76 -5.63 14.17
C ALA A 26 22.63 -4.51 14.73
N ALA A 27 22.68 -3.35 14.07
CA ALA A 27 23.59 -2.27 14.44
C ALA A 27 23.31 -1.70 15.84
N PRO A 28 22.05 -1.48 16.30
CA PRO A 28 21.80 -1.05 17.66
C PRO A 28 22.31 -2.05 18.71
N VAL A 29 22.16 -3.36 18.45
CA VAL A 29 22.66 -4.41 19.35
C VAL A 29 24.19 -4.39 19.42
N ALA A 30 24.85 -4.30 18.28
CA ALA A 30 26.32 -4.23 18.21
C ALA A 30 26.87 -2.97 18.89
N ILE A 31 26.20 -1.82 18.73
CA ILE A 31 26.55 -0.57 19.41
C ILE A 31 26.34 -0.72 20.93
N GLY A 32 25.18 -1.24 21.37
CA GLY A 32 24.91 -1.47 22.79
C GLY A 32 25.93 -2.39 23.43
N TRP A 33 26.30 -3.48 22.75
CA TRP A 33 27.37 -4.38 23.21
C TRP A 33 28.71 -3.66 23.33
N ALA A 34 29.10 -2.88 22.34
CA ALA A 34 30.36 -2.13 22.38
C ALA A 34 30.40 -1.08 23.50
N LEU A 35 29.23 -0.56 23.92
CA LEU A 35 29.09 0.38 25.02
C LEU A 35 28.85 -0.30 26.39
N GLY A 36 28.84 -1.63 26.44
CA GLY A 36 28.64 -2.43 27.65
C GLY A 36 27.17 -2.59 28.10
N ASP A 37 26.20 -2.16 27.26
CA ASP A 37 24.77 -2.28 27.54
C ASP A 37 24.00 -2.88 26.36
N THR A 38 24.07 -4.21 26.25
CA THR A 38 23.37 -4.97 25.19
C THR A 38 21.86 -4.84 25.32
N THR A 39 21.31 -4.68 26.53
CA THR A 39 19.87 -4.55 26.77
C THR A 39 19.34 -3.23 26.19
N ALA A 40 20.06 -2.12 26.37
CA ALA A 40 19.73 -0.86 25.72
C ALA A 40 19.81 -0.98 24.19
N GLY A 41 20.80 -1.72 23.66
CA GLY A 41 20.92 -2.01 22.23
C GLY A 41 19.71 -2.79 21.68
N LEU A 42 19.25 -3.82 22.39
CA LEU A 42 18.05 -4.58 22.03
C LEU A 42 16.77 -3.72 22.10
N THR A 43 16.66 -2.86 23.10
CA THR A 43 15.54 -1.89 23.17
C THR A 43 15.56 -0.94 22.00
N ALA A 44 16.73 -0.39 21.63
CA ALA A 44 16.89 0.47 20.46
C ALA A 44 16.56 -0.25 19.15
N THR A 45 16.77 -1.57 19.07
CA THR A 45 16.41 -2.39 17.89
C THR A 45 14.92 -2.31 17.54
N ILE A 46 14.02 -2.09 18.52
CA ILE A 46 12.59 -1.88 18.25
C ILE A 46 12.41 -0.65 17.34
N GLY A 47 13.18 0.42 17.56
CA GLY A 47 13.24 1.58 16.67
C GLY A 47 13.77 1.23 15.27
N GLY A 48 14.64 0.25 15.16
CA GLY A 48 15.18 -0.26 13.88
C GLY A 48 14.09 -0.76 12.92
N PHE A 49 12.95 -1.23 13.43
CA PHE A 49 11.79 -1.58 12.58
C PHE A 49 11.22 -0.41 11.78
N THR A 50 11.59 0.83 12.07
CA THR A 50 11.34 1.98 11.18
C THR A 50 11.80 1.72 9.76
N ALA A 51 12.87 0.92 9.57
CA ALA A 51 13.39 0.52 8.27
C ALA A 51 12.39 -0.22 7.37
N LEU A 52 11.34 -0.81 7.93
CA LEU A 52 10.33 -1.54 7.17
C LEU A 52 9.35 -0.62 6.41
N TYR A 53 9.35 0.68 6.74
CA TYR A 53 8.42 1.66 6.17
C TYR A 53 9.06 2.50 5.06
N GLY A 54 8.22 3.05 4.20
CA GLY A 54 8.59 4.12 3.26
C GLY A 54 9.51 3.74 2.12
N SER A 55 9.83 2.46 1.89
CA SER A 55 10.76 2.02 0.83
C SER A 55 10.33 2.43 -0.58
N ASN A 56 9.02 2.56 -0.83
CA ASN A 56 8.44 2.94 -2.12
C ASN A 56 8.18 4.45 -2.26
N ARG A 57 8.63 5.28 -1.32
CA ARG A 57 8.41 6.72 -1.32
C ARG A 57 9.64 7.48 -1.84
N PRO A 58 9.46 8.65 -2.49
CA PRO A 58 10.55 9.59 -2.77
C PRO A 58 11.27 10.02 -1.48
N TYR A 59 12.56 10.36 -1.56
CA TYR A 59 13.36 10.66 -0.37
C TYR A 59 12.77 11.77 0.51
N VAL A 60 12.22 12.84 -0.08
CA VAL A 60 11.60 13.94 0.69
C VAL A 60 10.40 13.44 1.51
N SER A 61 9.47 12.71 0.89
CA SER A 61 8.33 12.13 1.60
C SER A 61 8.75 11.01 2.55
N ARG A 62 9.80 10.25 2.19
CA ARG A 62 10.34 9.16 3.00
C ARG A 62 10.94 9.69 4.30
N SER A 63 11.70 10.80 4.26
CA SER A 63 12.34 11.37 5.45
C SER A 63 11.32 11.75 6.52
N VAL A 64 10.27 12.46 6.13
CA VAL A 64 9.18 12.84 7.05
C VAL A 64 8.43 11.61 7.55
N HIS A 65 8.13 10.67 6.65
CA HIS A 65 7.40 9.46 7.00
C HIS A 65 8.15 8.60 8.01
N LEU A 66 9.46 8.38 7.80
CA LEU A 66 10.29 7.61 8.72
C LEU A 66 10.47 8.31 10.07
N ALA A 67 10.59 9.64 10.10
CA ALA A 67 10.64 10.40 11.34
C ALA A 67 9.36 10.25 12.17
N VAL A 68 8.19 10.36 11.50
CA VAL A 68 6.88 10.15 12.17
C VAL A 68 6.75 8.72 12.69
N VAL A 69 7.17 7.72 11.92
CA VAL A 69 7.13 6.31 12.34
C VAL A 69 8.05 6.06 13.52
N ALA A 70 9.30 6.57 13.50
CA ALA A 70 10.26 6.44 14.60
C ALA A 70 9.74 7.07 15.90
N THR A 71 9.18 8.27 15.81
CA THR A 71 8.57 8.97 16.97
C THR A 71 7.34 8.17 17.47
N GLY A 72 6.52 7.65 16.55
CA GLY A 72 5.38 6.81 16.90
C GLY A 72 5.78 5.52 17.62
N PHE A 73 6.87 4.85 17.21
CA PHE A 73 7.41 3.68 17.92
C PHE A 73 7.92 4.05 19.31
N ALA A 74 8.68 5.14 19.43
CA ALA A 74 9.19 5.62 20.72
C ALA A 74 8.04 5.91 21.70
N ALA A 75 7.00 6.61 21.23
CA ALA A 75 5.81 6.89 22.02
C ALA A 75 5.03 5.61 22.39
N ALA A 76 4.88 4.66 21.45
CA ALA A 76 4.17 3.41 21.69
C ALA A 76 4.90 2.55 22.75
N VAL A 77 6.24 2.42 22.66
CA VAL A 77 7.02 1.67 23.67
C VAL A 77 6.96 2.35 25.03
N ALA A 78 7.16 3.67 25.08
CA ALA A 78 7.11 4.43 26.34
C ALA A 78 5.74 4.33 27.03
N LEU A 79 4.64 4.38 26.25
CA LEU A 79 3.28 4.20 26.76
C LEU A 79 3.07 2.76 27.26
N GLY A 80 3.58 1.77 26.54
CA GLY A 80 3.50 0.37 26.95
C GLY A 80 4.23 0.13 28.29
N ASP A 81 5.44 0.63 28.43
CA ASP A 81 6.24 0.51 29.65
C ASP A 81 5.59 1.25 30.84
N TRP A 82 5.09 2.47 30.61
CA TRP A 82 4.35 3.21 31.62
C TRP A 82 3.11 2.45 32.11
N ALA A 83 2.42 1.74 31.23
CA ALA A 83 1.22 0.97 31.55
C ALA A 83 1.52 -0.43 32.14
N ALA A 84 2.77 -0.87 32.14
CA ALA A 84 3.16 -2.23 32.50
C ALA A 84 2.89 -2.62 33.97
N GLY A 85 2.89 -1.62 34.88
CA GLY A 85 2.64 -1.85 36.31
C GLY A 85 1.24 -2.36 36.67
N VAL A 86 0.26 -2.20 35.74
CA VAL A 86 -1.13 -2.62 35.95
C VAL A 86 -1.60 -3.41 34.74
N PRO A 87 -1.87 -4.72 34.84
CA PRO A 87 -2.17 -5.59 33.68
C PRO A 87 -3.30 -5.04 32.79
N TRP A 88 -4.40 -4.58 33.37
CA TRP A 88 -5.53 -4.02 32.63
C TRP A 88 -5.21 -2.69 31.94
N LEU A 89 -4.33 -1.88 32.52
CA LEU A 89 -3.86 -0.65 31.91
C LEU A 89 -3.00 -0.97 30.68
N GLY A 90 -2.17 -2.01 30.76
CA GLY A 90 -1.43 -2.55 29.61
C GLY A 90 -2.35 -3.01 28.47
N VAL A 91 -3.42 -3.75 28.79
CA VAL A 91 -4.42 -4.16 27.78
C VAL A 91 -5.09 -2.95 27.13
N LEU A 92 -5.47 -1.94 27.91
CA LEU A 92 -6.06 -0.71 27.39
C LEU A 92 -5.08 0.08 26.52
N ALA A 93 -3.83 0.26 26.96
CA ALA A 93 -2.81 0.98 26.21
C ALA A 93 -2.54 0.35 24.85
N VAL A 94 -2.34 -0.98 24.80
CA VAL A 94 -2.15 -1.71 23.55
C VAL A 94 -3.39 -1.62 22.67
N SER A 95 -4.60 -1.66 23.22
CA SER A 95 -5.86 -1.54 22.47
C SER A 95 -6.02 -0.16 21.83
N VAL A 96 -5.73 0.90 22.57
CA VAL A 96 -5.77 2.28 22.06
C VAL A 96 -4.73 2.46 20.93
N ILE A 97 -3.49 2.01 21.15
CA ILE A 97 -2.46 2.05 20.11
C ILE A 97 -2.89 1.25 18.88
N ALA A 98 -3.51 0.08 19.04
CA ALA A 98 -4.01 -0.73 17.94
C ALA A 98 -5.07 0.00 17.11
N MET A 99 -6.02 0.67 17.76
CA MET A 99 -7.07 1.45 17.09
C MET A 99 -6.48 2.68 16.38
N VAL A 100 -5.67 3.47 17.07
CA VAL A 100 -5.07 4.69 16.52
C VAL A 100 -4.13 4.36 15.36
N ALA A 101 -3.23 3.38 15.55
CA ALA A 101 -2.32 2.95 14.48
C ALA A 101 -3.08 2.38 13.28
N THR A 102 -4.13 1.57 13.49
CA THR A 102 -4.95 1.05 12.40
C THR A 102 -5.65 2.18 11.63
N LEU A 103 -6.23 3.15 12.35
CA LEU A 103 -6.86 4.31 11.73
C LEU A 103 -5.86 5.11 10.89
N LEU A 104 -4.74 5.50 11.49
CA LEU A 104 -3.74 6.33 10.82
C LEU A 104 -3.06 5.60 9.65
N CYS A 105 -2.67 4.34 9.85
CA CYS A 105 -2.01 3.57 8.79
C CYS A 105 -2.93 3.33 7.59
N ASN A 106 -4.21 3.05 7.82
CA ASN A 106 -5.17 2.82 6.74
C ASN A 106 -5.57 4.15 6.07
N ALA A 107 -5.91 5.20 6.83
CA ALA A 107 -6.26 6.50 6.28
C ALA A 107 -5.12 7.13 5.47
N LEU A 108 -3.89 7.02 5.97
CA LEU A 108 -2.70 7.58 5.32
C LEU A 108 -2.03 6.61 4.34
N ALA A 109 -2.58 5.41 4.14
CA ALA A 109 -2.03 4.36 3.29
C ALA A 109 -0.51 4.21 3.45
N THR A 110 -0.07 3.95 4.68
CA THR A 110 1.36 3.85 5.01
C THR A 110 2.05 2.66 4.34
N GLY A 111 1.27 1.68 3.89
CA GLY A 111 1.75 0.43 3.33
C GLY A 111 2.16 -0.59 4.41
N PRO A 112 2.57 -1.80 4.00
CA PRO A 112 3.07 -2.82 4.92
C PRO A 112 4.32 -2.33 5.68
N PRO A 113 4.52 -2.74 6.93
CA PRO A 113 3.72 -3.66 7.76
C PRO A 113 2.49 -3.03 8.45
N GLY A 114 2.20 -1.74 8.24
CA GLY A 114 1.01 -1.07 8.76
C GLY A 114 0.98 -0.95 10.29
N ALA A 115 -0.21 -1.06 10.88
CA ALA A 115 -0.43 -0.86 12.32
C ALA A 115 0.24 -1.90 13.21
N TYR A 116 0.49 -3.11 12.68
CA TYR A 116 0.99 -4.24 13.47
C TYR A 116 2.28 -3.93 14.24
N MET A 117 3.23 -3.24 13.62
CA MET A 117 4.51 -2.95 14.27
C MET A 117 4.39 -1.93 15.42
N PHE A 118 3.45 -0.99 15.36
CA PHE A 118 3.18 -0.06 16.46
C PHE A 118 2.60 -0.80 17.66
N VAL A 119 1.72 -1.76 17.42
CA VAL A 119 1.15 -2.60 18.46
C VAL A 119 2.22 -3.48 19.08
N LEU A 120 3.08 -4.07 18.24
CA LEU A 120 4.20 -4.88 18.72
C LEU A 120 5.20 -4.04 19.54
N ALA A 121 5.45 -2.78 19.16
CA ALA A 121 6.29 -1.86 19.91
C ALA A 121 5.69 -1.54 21.29
N CYS A 122 4.38 -1.18 21.35
CA CYS A 122 3.69 -0.96 22.62
C CYS A 122 3.71 -2.23 23.50
N ALA A 123 3.44 -3.39 22.88
CA ALA A 123 3.49 -4.68 23.54
C ALA A 123 4.88 -5.01 24.10
N ALA A 124 5.94 -4.70 23.36
CA ALA A 124 7.31 -4.86 23.85
C ALA A 124 7.61 -3.97 25.06
N GLY A 125 7.05 -2.74 25.09
CA GLY A 125 7.11 -1.87 26.25
C GLY A 125 6.47 -2.51 27.48
N THR A 126 5.26 -3.08 27.36
CA THR A 126 4.61 -3.76 28.50
C THR A 126 5.38 -4.99 29.01
N GLY A 127 6.20 -5.62 28.16
CA GLY A 127 7.02 -6.78 28.53
C GLY A 127 8.41 -6.44 29.04
N ALA A 128 8.89 -5.22 28.81
CA ALA A 128 10.24 -4.77 29.16
C ALA A 128 10.32 -4.06 30.52
N ALA A 129 9.25 -4.06 31.33
CA ALA A 129 9.14 -3.33 32.58
C ALA A 129 10.39 -3.52 33.46
N THR A 130 11.34 -2.60 33.30
CA THR A 130 12.53 -2.49 34.15
C THR A 130 12.21 -1.54 35.25
N ALA A 131 12.05 -2.05 36.48
CA ALA A 131 11.59 -1.30 37.65
C ALA A 131 12.44 -0.05 37.98
N HIS A 132 13.52 0.20 37.26
CA HIS A 132 14.51 1.26 37.60
C HIS A 132 14.78 2.24 36.44
N VAL A 133 14.20 2.07 35.25
CA VAL A 133 14.43 2.98 34.12
C VAL A 133 13.16 3.74 33.79
N PRO A 134 13.16 5.08 33.81
CA PRO A 134 11.97 5.86 33.44
C PRO A 134 11.54 5.58 31.97
N SER A 135 10.22 5.43 31.73
CA SER A 135 9.64 5.09 30.44
C SER A 135 10.07 6.02 29.30
N TRP A 136 10.33 7.30 29.57
CA TRP A 136 10.82 8.25 28.58
C TRP A 136 12.22 7.91 28.07
N ARG A 137 13.12 7.34 28.93
CA ARG A 137 14.45 6.89 28.51
C ARG A 137 14.37 5.69 27.57
N ILE A 138 13.46 4.77 27.85
CA ILE A 138 13.17 3.63 26.96
C ILE A 138 12.68 4.15 25.60
N GLY A 139 11.77 5.14 25.60
CA GLY A 139 11.33 5.82 24.38
C GLY A 139 12.48 6.47 23.61
N LEU A 140 13.43 7.12 24.30
CA LEU A 140 14.62 7.73 23.66
C LEU A 140 15.56 6.70 23.03
N LEU A 141 15.77 5.54 23.66
CA LEU A 141 16.55 4.44 23.06
C LEU A 141 15.90 3.96 21.77
N VAL A 142 14.59 3.75 21.77
CA VAL A 142 13.83 3.37 20.56
C VAL A 142 13.92 4.47 19.50
N LEU A 143 13.83 5.74 19.88
CA LEU A 143 14.01 6.86 18.94
C LEU A 143 15.41 6.86 18.34
N GLY A 144 16.44 6.55 19.12
CA GLY A 144 17.83 6.41 18.64
C GLY A 144 17.98 5.32 17.58
N GLY A 145 17.38 4.14 17.80
CA GLY A 145 17.33 3.08 16.81
C GLY A 145 16.55 3.48 15.55
N GLY A 146 15.46 4.22 15.72
CA GLY A 146 14.68 4.81 14.63
C GLY A 146 15.47 5.85 13.83
N ALA A 147 16.26 6.68 14.50
CA ALA A 147 17.14 7.66 13.87
C ALA A 147 18.25 6.97 13.04
N LEU A 148 18.83 5.89 13.56
CA LEU A 148 19.79 5.08 12.81
C LEU A 148 19.14 4.49 11.54
N ALA A 149 17.94 3.92 11.65
CA ALA A 149 17.20 3.41 10.51
C ALA A 149 16.88 4.52 9.49
N TRP A 150 16.55 5.72 9.96
CA TRP A 150 16.34 6.90 9.12
C TRP A 150 17.63 7.25 8.34
N ILE A 151 18.77 7.31 9.01
CA ILE A 151 20.08 7.61 8.39
C ILE A 151 20.39 6.58 7.30
N VAL A 152 20.28 5.28 7.61
CA VAL A 152 20.57 4.19 6.66
C VAL A 152 19.64 4.27 5.43
N HIS A 153 18.36 4.55 5.63
CA HIS A 153 17.41 4.66 4.53
C HIS A 153 17.52 5.94 3.73
N MET A 154 18.05 7.01 4.31
CA MET A 154 18.30 8.28 3.64
C MET A 154 19.68 8.36 2.99
N ALA A 155 20.63 7.48 3.31
CA ALA A 155 21.98 7.48 2.75
C ALA A 155 21.98 7.44 1.20
N GLY A 156 21.01 6.77 0.59
CA GLY A 156 20.85 6.77 -0.87
C GLY A 156 20.54 8.14 -1.48
N ALA A 157 20.03 9.11 -0.70
CA ALA A 157 19.76 10.47 -1.15
C ALA A 157 21.05 11.24 -1.48
N LEU A 158 22.19 10.87 -0.86
CA LEU A 158 23.51 11.43 -1.16
C LEU A 158 23.93 11.17 -2.61
N ARG A 159 23.45 10.08 -3.23
CA ARG A 159 23.69 9.76 -4.64
C ARG A 159 22.71 10.43 -5.60
N GLY A 160 21.73 11.15 -5.08
CA GLY A 160 20.73 11.90 -5.85
C GLY A 160 19.34 11.90 -5.22
N MET A 161 18.91 13.05 -4.72
CA MET A 161 17.64 13.25 -4.03
C MET A 161 16.41 12.85 -4.89
N ARG A 162 16.49 13.02 -6.21
CA ARG A 162 15.40 12.73 -7.16
C ARG A 162 15.60 11.42 -7.96
N ARG A 163 16.50 10.56 -7.50
CA ARG A 163 16.76 9.27 -8.17
C ARG A 163 15.54 8.34 -8.23
N PRO A 164 14.72 8.20 -7.14
CA PRO A 164 13.51 7.39 -7.20
C PRO A 164 12.50 7.89 -8.24
N GLU A 165 12.30 9.22 -8.31
CA GLU A 165 11.37 9.83 -9.26
C GLU A 165 11.83 9.64 -10.71
N LYS A 166 13.13 9.81 -10.99
CA LYS A 166 13.71 9.54 -12.32
C LYS A 166 13.53 8.06 -12.72
N ALA A 167 13.81 7.13 -11.79
CA ALA A 167 13.72 5.71 -12.06
C ALA A 167 12.30 5.25 -12.44
N VAL A 168 11.26 5.78 -11.78
CA VAL A 168 9.88 5.40 -12.12
C VAL A 168 9.42 5.98 -13.45
N VAL A 169 9.89 7.17 -13.83
CA VAL A 169 9.59 7.76 -15.15
C VAL A 169 10.28 6.96 -16.26
N SER A 170 11.56 6.61 -16.10
CA SER A 170 12.25 5.72 -17.05
C SER A 170 11.58 4.37 -17.18
N ALA A 171 11.15 3.77 -16.07
CA ALA A 171 10.42 2.50 -16.09
C ALA A 171 9.06 2.61 -16.80
N ALA A 172 8.35 3.74 -16.62
CA ALA A 172 7.10 4.01 -17.31
C ALA A 172 7.33 4.17 -18.82
N ALA A 173 8.35 4.92 -19.23
CA ALA A 173 8.71 5.08 -20.65
C ALA A 173 9.03 3.75 -21.31
N GLU A 174 9.81 2.90 -20.64
CA GLU A 174 10.15 1.57 -21.15
C GLU A 174 8.91 0.64 -21.24
N ALA A 175 8.00 0.74 -20.28
CA ALA A 175 6.76 -0.05 -20.31
C ALA A 175 5.83 0.41 -21.44
N VAL A 176 5.70 1.71 -21.68
CA VAL A 176 4.94 2.27 -22.82
C VAL A 176 5.57 1.84 -24.14
N ARG A 177 6.89 1.89 -24.27
CA ARG A 177 7.60 1.42 -25.46
C ARG A 177 7.27 -0.05 -25.75
N ARG A 178 7.40 -0.92 -24.75
CA ARG A 178 7.06 -2.37 -24.92
C ARG A 178 5.61 -2.59 -25.34
N TYR A 179 4.70 -1.79 -24.82
CA TYR A 179 3.30 -1.87 -25.25
C TYR A 179 3.16 -1.49 -26.72
N VAL A 180 3.76 -0.37 -27.16
CA VAL A 180 3.71 0.06 -28.57
C VAL A 180 4.35 -0.99 -29.49
N ASP A 181 5.45 -1.61 -29.07
CA ASP A 181 6.12 -2.70 -29.81
C ASP A 181 5.25 -3.98 -29.89
N ALA A 182 4.34 -4.18 -28.93
CA ALA A 182 3.50 -5.37 -28.83
C ALA A 182 2.11 -5.23 -29.48
N ILE A 183 1.75 -4.07 -30.01
CA ILE A 183 0.46 -3.84 -30.68
C ILE A 183 0.31 -4.81 -31.86
N GLY A 184 -0.85 -5.48 -31.94
CA GLY A 184 -1.14 -6.52 -32.93
C GLY A 184 -0.50 -7.89 -32.65
N THR A 185 0.13 -8.08 -31.49
CA THR A 185 0.67 -9.37 -31.04
C THR A 185 -0.18 -9.97 -29.91
N PRO A 186 -0.06 -11.29 -29.61
CA PRO A 186 -0.76 -11.91 -28.47
C PRO A 186 -0.43 -11.28 -27.10
N ASP A 187 0.69 -10.58 -27.00
CA ASP A 187 1.16 -9.96 -25.76
C ASP A 187 0.60 -8.53 -25.54
N GLU A 188 -0.18 -8.00 -26.47
CA GLU A 188 -0.71 -6.62 -26.43
C GLU A 188 -1.45 -6.32 -25.12
N ALA A 189 -2.42 -7.16 -24.75
CA ALA A 189 -3.23 -6.93 -23.54
C ALA A 189 -2.40 -6.96 -22.27
N SER A 190 -1.40 -7.85 -22.19
CA SER A 190 -0.52 -7.95 -21.02
C SER A 190 0.43 -6.78 -20.91
N THR A 191 1.03 -6.34 -22.02
CA THR A 191 1.95 -5.19 -22.06
C THR A 191 1.21 -3.87 -21.85
N ARG A 192 -0.02 -3.72 -22.35
CA ARG A 192 -0.92 -2.59 -22.06
C ARG A 192 -1.16 -2.45 -20.55
N HIS A 193 -1.51 -3.56 -19.89
CA HIS A 193 -1.74 -3.56 -18.45
C HIS A 193 -0.47 -3.17 -17.67
N ILE A 194 0.69 -3.70 -18.03
CA ILE A 194 1.98 -3.36 -17.44
C ILE A 194 2.32 -1.87 -17.65
N ALA A 195 2.07 -1.33 -18.83
CA ALA A 195 2.30 0.08 -19.14
C ALA A 195 1.39 0.99 -18.31
N ALA A 196 0.09 0.67 -18.21
CA ALA A 196 -0.86 1.40 -17.37
C ALA A 196 -0.43 1.41 -15.89
N GLN A 197 -0.01 0.26 -15.35
CA GLN A 197 0.51 0.18 -13.97
C GLN A 197 1.79 0.99 -13.77
N ALA A 198 2.71 1.00 -14.73
CA ALA A 198 3.96 1.74 -14.65
C ALA A 198 3.71 3.26 -14.70
N LEU A 199 2.83 3.71 -15.59
CA LEU A 199 2.38 5.11 -15.68
C LEU A 199 1.70 5.55 -14.38
N HIS A 200 0.80 4.72 -13.84
CA HIS A 200 0.16 4.95 -12.54
C HIS A 200 1.18 5.10 -11.42
N ARG A 201 2.13 4.16 -11.31
CA ARG A 201 3.17 4.21 -10.28
C ARG A 201 4.02 5.47 -10.40
N SER A 202 4.36 5.87 -11.62
CA SER A 202 5.10 7.11 -11.89
C SER A 202 4.30 8.33 -11.40
N TRP A 203 2.99 8.37 -11.71
CA TRP A 203 2.13 9.46 -11.23
C TRP A 203 2.07 9.51 -9.70
N VAL A 204 1.83 8.40 -9.02
CA VAL A 204 1.80 8.33 -7.55
C VAL A 204 3.08 8.90 -6.94
N ILE A 205 4.24 8.53 -7.49
CA ILE A 205 5.54 9.00 -6.99
C ILE A 205 5.74 10.49 -7.24
N LEU A 206 5.31 11.00 -8.39
CA LEU A 206 5.55 12.40 -8.81
C LEU A 206 4.53 13.38 -8.22
N VAL A 207 3.34 12.92 -7.86
CA VAL A 207 2.22 13.80 -7.45
C VAL A 207 1.77 13.48 -6.02
N ASN A 208 1.37 12.24 -5.73
CA ASN A 208 0.72 11.91 -4.45
C ASN A 208 1.67 11.96 -3.23
N PHE A 209 2.96 11.77 -3.43
CA PHE A 209 3.95 11.81 -2.35
C PHE A 209 4.67 13.16 -2.23
N GLN A 210 4.23 14.18 -2.97
CA GLN A 210 4.82 15.52 -2.84
C GLN A 210 4.05 16.33 -1.79
N PRO A 211 4.74 17.22 -1.06
CA PRO A 211 4.07 18.11 -0.09
C PRO A 211 3.01 18.98 -0.79
N ALA A 212 1.82 19.06 -0.21
CA ALA A 212 0.79 19.97 -0.67
C ALA A 212 1.23 21.43 -0.44
N GLY A 213 1.00 22.31 -1.42
CA GLY A 213 1.27 23.74 -1.30
C GLY A 213 2.73 24.15 -1.54
N VAL A 214 3.65 23.24 -1.78
CA VAL A 214 5.04 23.56 -2.15
C VAL A 214 5.19 23.53 -3.65
N ALA A 215 5.63 24.65 -4.24
CA ALA A 215 5.90 24.73 -5.67
C ALA A 215 6.97 23.68 -6.07
N PRO A 216 6.72 22.89 -7.12
CA PRO A 216 7.66 21.85 -7.53
C PRO A 216 8.93 22.49 -8.11
N GLY A 217 10.10 22.00 -7.66
CA GLY A 217 11.37 22.40 -8.22
C GLY A 217 11.50 22.03 -9.71
N PRO A 218 12.48 22.60 -10.43
CA PRO A 218 12.60 22.46 -11.89
C PRO A 218 12.67 21.00 -12.37
N THR A 219 13.41 20.16 -11.67
CA THR A 219 13.52 18.72 -12.00
C THR A 219 12.16 18.01 -11.88
N LEU A 220 11.41 18.27 -10.82
CA LEU A 220 10.12 17.61 -10.61
C LEU A 220 9.09 18.08 -11.65
N ARG A 221 9.09 19.38 -11.99
CA ARG A 221 8.26 19.92 -13.09
C ARG A 221 8.54 19.22 -14.41
N ARG A 222 9.83 19.01 -14.75
CA ARG A 222 10.23 18.30 -15.98
C ARG A 222 9.73 16.83 -15.95
N LEU A 223 9.94 16.13 -14.86
CA LEU A 223 9.51 14.73 -14.74
C LEU A 223 7.97 14.59 -14.84
N ARG A 224 7.23 15.54 -14.29
CA ARG A 224 5.76 15.60 -14.43
C ARG A 224 5.34 15.85 -15.88
N ALA A 225 6.04 16.75 -16.59
CA ALA A 225 5.79 16.98 -18.02
C ALA A 225 6.04 15.71 -18.85
N VAL A 226 7.16 15.03 -18.61
CA VAL A 226 7.46 13.74 -19.27
C VAL A 226 6.39 12.70 -18.98
N ASN A 227 5.98 12.57 -17.73
CA ASN A 227 4.94 11.60 -17.36
C ASN A 227 3.61 11.91 -18.06
N ARG A 228 3.24 13.19 -18.19
CA ARG A 228 2.08 13.62 -18.98
C ARG A 228 2.22 13.22 -20.45
N ASP A 229 3.36 13.54 -21.06
CA ASP A 229 3.62 13.19 -22.46
C ASP A 229 3.52 11.67 -22.70
N LEU A 230 4.03 10.86 -21.75
CA LEU A 230 3.88 9.41 -21.80
C LEU A 230 2.42 8.94 -21.72
N HIS A 231 1.58 9.58 -20.90
CA HIS A 231 0.14 9.27 -20.87
C HIS A 231 -0.55 9.61 -22.19
N VAL A 232 -0.21 10.75 -22.81
CA VAL A 232 -0.76 11.15 -24.12
C VAL A 232 -0.35 10.15 -25.21
N ILE A 233 0.92 9.75 -25.23
CA ILE A 233 1.42 8.75 -26.19
C ILE A 233 0.73 7.40 -25.96
N PHE A 234 0.59 6.97 -24.70
CA PHE A 234 -0.08 5.72 -24.34
C PHE A 234 -1.55 5.72 -24.79
N ALA A 235 -2.28 6.81 -24.55
CA ALA A 235 -3.68 6.95 -25.00
C ALA A 235 -3.79 6.98 -26.52
N GLY A 236 -2.88 7.67 -27.22
CA GLY A 236 -2.81 7.66 -28.69
C GLY A 236 -2.52 6.27 -29.27
N ALA A 237 -1.61 5.53 -28.63
CA ALA A 237 -1.31 4.15 -29.03
C ALA A 237 -2.52 3.21 -28.84
N MET A 238 -3.26 3.36 -27.73
CA MET A 238 -4.50 2.62 -27.51
C MET A 238 -5.56 2.93 -28.58
N ALA A 239 -5.72 4.21 -28.92
CA ALA A 239 -6.66 4.62 -29.97
C ALA A 239 -6.26 4.04 -31.34
N SER A 240 -4.97 4.10 -31.69
CA SER A 240 -4.45 3.52 -32.94
C SER A 240 -4.65 2.00 -32.99
N ALA A 241 -4.41 1.30 -31.87
CA ALA A 241 -4.64 -0.14 -31.78
C ALA A 241 -6.14 -0.50 -31.96
N ALA A 242 -7.05 0.26 -31.32
CA ALA A 242 -8.50 0.04 -31.45
C ALA A 242 -9.00 0.25 -32.90
N GLU A 243 -8.36 1.13 -33.65
CA GLU A 243 -8.70 1.44 -35.06
C GLU A 243 -7.84 0.67 -36.08
N ASN A 244 -7.05 -0.31 -35.62
CA ASN A 244 -6.09 -1.07 -36.45
C ASN A 244 -5.16 -0.18 -37.27
N ARG A 245 -4.82 1.00 -36.77
CA ARG A 245 -3.89 1.92 -37.41
C ARG A 245 -2.46 1.71 -36.87
N PRO A 246 -1.43 1.81 -37.72
CA PRO A 246 -0.05 1.72 -37.27
C PRO A 246 0.28 2.89 -36.34
N VAL A 247 1.02 2.63 -35.27
CA VAL A 247 1.54 3.69 -34.40
C VAL A 247 2.66 4.43 -35.11
N ASP A 248 2.64 5.75 -35.05
CA ASP A 248 3.63 6.62 -35.69
C ASP A 248 5.04 6.37 -35.13
N LYS A 249 6.03 6.21 -36.04
CA LYS A 249 7.45 6.06 -35.72
C LYS A 249 7.99 7.23 -34.88
N ALA A 250 7.49 8.44 -35.12
CA ALA A 250 7.85 9.61 -34.32
C ALA A 250 7.47 9.46 -32.85
N SER A 251 6.40 8.73 -32.53
CA SER A 251 6.01 8.40 -31.15
C SER A 251 7.05 7.50 -30.47
N LEU A 252 7.60 6.49 -31.16
CA LEU A 252 8.65 5.64 -30.61
C LEU A 252 9.95 6.40 -30.32
N GLU A 253 10.37 7.26 -31.25
CA GLU A 253 11.54 8.13 -31.03
C GLU A 253 11.31 9.13 -29.88
N ARG A 254 10.08 9.63 -29.75
CA ARG A 254 9.69 10.52 -28.65
C ARG A 254 9.75 9.78 -27.32
N ILE A 255 9.26 8.54 -27.23
CA ILE A 255 9.38 7.71 -26.03
C ILE A 255 10.85 7.50 -25.66
N ALA A 256 11.70 7.14 -26.63
CA ALA A 256 13.13 6.94 -26.40
C ALA A 256 13.81 8.20 -25.82
N ARG A 257 13.48 9.37 -26.36
CA ARG A 257 13.97 10.67 -25.85
C ARG A 257 13.45 10.97 -24.45
N LEU A 258 12.20 10.64 -24.14
CA LEU A 258 11.58 10.84 -22.83
C LEU A 258 12.11 9.86 -21.78
N ALA A 259 12.58 8.69 -22.16
CA ALA A 259 13.21 7.70 -21.26
C ALA A 259 14.54 8.19 -20.69
N ASP A 260 15.29 9.02 -21.44
CA ASP A 260 16.53 9.64 -20.94
C ASP A 260 16.25 10.86 -20.06
N THR A 261 15.88 10.60 -18.82
CA THR A 261 15.53 11.64 -17.84
C THR A 261 16.70 12.57 -17.47
N ASN A 262 17.93 12.30 -17.91
CA ASN A 262 19.09 13.15 -17.65
C ASN A 262 19.29 14.23 -18.72
N ARG A 263 18.80 14.00 -19.95
CA ARG A 263 18.94 14.91 -21.10
C ARG A 263 17.70 15.76 -21.39
N LEU A 264 16.74 15.80 -20.47
CA LEU A 264 15.52 16.54 -20.68
C LEU A 264 15.77 18.05 -20.80
N ALA A 265 15.44 18.60 -21.97
CA ALA A 265 15.50 20.05 -22.21
C ALA A 265 14.54 20.82 -21.28
N PRO A 266 14.84 22.09 -20.94
CA PRO A 266 13.89 22.93 -20.22
C PRO A 266 12.68 23.17 -21.14
N ARG A 267 11.51 22.68 -20.76
CA ARG A 267 10.25 22.98 -21.45
C ARG A 267 9.42 24.00 -20.71
N ALA A 268 8.64 24.76 -21.49
CA ALA A 268 7.72 25.78 -21.07
C ALA A 268 6.73 25.33 -19.97
N ARG A 269 6.09 26.30 -19.36
CA ARG A 269 5.13 26.20 -18.26
C ARG A 269 4.25 24.96 -18.33
N VAL A 270 4.36 24.10 -17.33
CA VAL A 270 3.41 23.02 -17.07
C VAL A 270 2.42 23.59 -16.06
N GLU A 271 1.41 24.26 -16.55
CA GLU A 271 0.23 24.65 -15.78
C GLU A 271 -0.77 23.49 -15.82
N GLY A 272 -1.54 23.28 -14.76
CA GLY A 272 -2.67 22.37 -14.81
C GLY A 272 -2.44 20.91 -14.38
N ILE A 273 -1.39 20.61 -13.60
CA ILE A 273 -1.29 19.28 -12.99
C ILE A 273 -2.39 19.13 -11.93
N PRO A 274 -3.20 18.05 -12.00
CA PRO A 274 -4.22 17.80 -11.00
C PRO A 274 -3.66 17.83 -9.59
N LEU A 275 -4.46 18.31 -8.64
CA LEU A 275 -4.09 18.36 -7.24
C LEU A 275 -3.66 16.98 -6.78
N GLY A 276 -2.58 16.90 -6.01
CA GLY A 276 -2.10 15.65 -5.41
C GLY A 276 -3.11 15.07 -4.41
N ARG A 277 -2.68 14.03 -3.72
CA ARG A 277 -3.48 13.38 -2.70
C ARG A 277 -4.01 14.41 -1.68
N PRO A 278 -5.28 14.28 -1.23
CA PRO A 278 -5.84 15.14 -0.18
C PRO A 278 -4.98 15.19 1.07
N GLY A 279 -5.03 16.30 1.78
CA GLY A 279 -4.26 16.48 3.02
C GLY A 279 -4.61 15.44 4.09
N PRO A 280 -3.67 15.13 5.01
CA PRO A 280 -3.86 14.10 6.04
C PRO A 280 -5.12 14.30 6.89
N SER A 281 -5.45 15.54 7.24
CA SER A 281 -6.64 15.88 8.03
C SER A 281 -7.95 15.48 7.32
N LEU A 282 -8.04 15.71 6.02
CA LEU A 282 -9.22 15.33 5.22
C LEU A 282 -9.33 13.81 5.12
N LEU A 283 -8.21 13.11 4.88
CA LEU A 283 -8.18 11.64 4.80
C LEU A 283 -8.61 10.99 6.13
N ILE A 284 -8.13 11.53 7.27
CA ILE A 284 -8.52 11.05 8.59
C ILE A 284 -10.02 11.31 8.83
N ARG A 285 -10.51 12.52 8.50
CA ARG A 285 -11.96 12.83 8.60
C ARG A 285 -12.83 11.89 7.78
N GLN A 286 -12.39 11.53 6.56
CA GLN A 286 -13.11 10.56 5.73
C GLN A 286 -13.07 9.16 6.33
N ALA A 287 -11.94 8.74 6.91
CA ALA A 287 -11.80 7.44 7.56
C ALA A 287 -12.70 7.27 8.79
N VAL A 288 -12.94 8.35 9.54
CA VAL A 288 -13.78 8.34 10.77
C VAL A 288 -15.27 8.49 10.47
N ARG A 289 -15.67 8.77 9.21
CA ARG A 289 -17.09 8.91 8.88
C ARG A 289 -17.90 7.65 9.26
N PRO A 290 -19.10 7.79 9.83
CA PRO A 290 -20.00 6.67 10.07
C PRO A 290 -20.21 5.85 8.80
N ARG A 291 -20.16 4.54 8.90
CA ARG A 291 -20.24 3.57 7.78
C ARG A 291 -19.00 3.51 6.88
N SER A 292 -17.90 4.20 7.20
CA SER A 292 -16.62 3.98 6.52
C SER A 292 -16.14 2.55 6.73
N GLY A 293 -15.70 1.90 5.67
CA GLY A 293 -15.07 0.57 5.76
C GLY A 293 -13.80 0.58 6.61
N GLN A 294 -13.11 1.71 6.67
CA GLN A 294 -11.91 1.88 7.50
C GLN A 294 -12.26 1.93 8.98
N LEU A 295 -13.31 2.66 9.37
CA LEU A 295 -13.79 2.70 10.75
C LEU A 295 -14.22 1.32 11.24
N LEU A 296 -14.87 0.54 10.39
CA LEU A 296 -15.26 -0.84 10.72
C LEU A 296 -14.03 -1.71 11.04
N VAL A 297 -12.95 -1.57 10.30
CA VAL A 297 -11.69 -2.29 10.57
C VAL A 297 -11.11 -1.86 11.91
N VAL A 298 -11.08 -0.55 12.21
CA VAL A 298 -10.58 0.00 13.48
C VAL A 298 -11.36 -0.55 14.68
N VAL A 299 -12.70 -0.52 14.61
CA VAL A 299 -13.56 -1.06 15.69
C VAL A 299 -13.36 -2.57 15.86
N ARG A 300 -13.29 -3.30 14.75
CA ARG A 300 -13.04 -4.75 14.74
C ARG A 300 -11.71 -5.09 15.39
N VAL A 301 -10.65 -4.35 15.07
CA VAL A 301 -9.32 -4.51 15.68
C VAL A 301 -9.39 -4.20 17.18
N GLY A 302 -10.01 -3.09 17.57
CA GLY A 302 -10.16 -2.71 18.97
C GLY A 302 -10.86 -3.79 19.81
N ILE A 303 -12.00 -4.29 19.35
CA ILE A 303 -12.76 -5.36 20.00
C ILE A 303 -11.91 -6.64 20.13
N ALA A 304 -11.25 -7.05 19.05
CA ALA A 304 -10.46 -8.28 19.05
C ALA A 304 -9.25 -8.19 20.00
N VAL A 305 -8.60 -7.03 20.06
CA VAL A 305 -7.44 -6.80 20.97
C VAL A 305 -7.88 -6.79 22.42
N LEU A 306 -8.99 -6.11 22.75
CA LEU A 306 -9.55 -6.09 24.09
C LEU A 306 -9.96 -7.50 24.56
N ILE A 307 -10.64 -8.26 23.72
CA ILE A 307 -11.05 -9.63 24.06
C ILE A 307 -9.82 -10.54 24.23
N ALA A 308 -8.87 -10.50 23.28
CA ALA A 308 -7.67 -11.34 23.34
C ALA A 308 -6.80 -11.02 24.55
N GLY A 309 -6.59 -9.72 24.84
CA GLY A 309 -5.84 -9.27 26.02
C GLY A 309 -6.58 -9.58 27.32
N GLY A 310 -7.90 -9.40 27.35
CA GLY A 310 -8.74 -9.72 28.51
C GLY A 310 -8.73 -11.21 28.85
N ILE A 311 -8.90 -12.09 27.85
CA ILE A 311 -8.81 -13.55 28.06
C ILE A 311 -7.44 -13.94 28.61
N ALA A 312 -6.36 -13.46 27.99
CA ALA A 312 -5.00 -13.80 28.43
C ALA A 312 -4.73 -13.26 29.87
N ALA A 313 -5.22 -12.07 30.21
CA ALA A 313 -5.10 -11.51 31.55
C ALA A 313 -5.90 -12.30 32.59
N LEU A 314 -7.13 -12.72 32.28
CA LEU A 314 -7.99 -13.54 33.15
C LEU A 314 -7.42 -14.94 33.39
N LEU A 315 -6.76 -15.51 32.38
CA LEU A 315 -6.09 -16.81 32.51
C LEU A 315 -4.74 -16.73 33.27
N GLY A 316 -4.35 -15.54 33.73
CA GLY A 316 -3.08 -15.35 34.43
C GLY A 316 -1.85 -15.52 33.54
N ILE A 317 -2.01 -15.45 32.20
CA ILE A 317 -0.90 -15.58 31.26
C ILE A 317 -0.07 -14.30 31.32
N GLY A 318 1.12 -14.35 31.89
CA GLY A 318 1.95 -13.19 32.23
C GLY A 318 2.43 -12.33 31.06
N ARG A 319 2.12 -12.73 29.81
CA ARG A 319 2.56 -12.02 28.58
C ARG A 319 1.43 -11.82 27.58
N SER A 320 0.25 -11.44 28.09
CA SER A 320 -1.00 -11.22 27.32
C SER A 320 -0.85 -10.38 26.03
N TYR A 321 0.17 -9.55 25.96
CA TYR A 321 0.45 -8.71 24.81
C TYR A 321 0.74 -9.48 23.50
N TRP A 322 1.18 -10.74 23.59
CA TRP A 322 1.38 -11.56 22.40
C TRP A 322 0.06 -11.98 21.73
N ALA A 323 -0.97 -12.26 22.53
CA ALA A 323 -2.30 -12.57 22.01
C ALA A 323 -2.90 -11.34 21.30
N MET A 324 -2.73 -10.15 21.88
CA MET A 324 -3.16 -8.89 21.29
C MET A 324 -2.45 -8.60 19.97
N ALA A 325 -1.13 -8.75 19.92
CA ALA A 325 -0.35 -8.57 18.69
C ALA A 325 -0.77 -9.57 17.59
N ALA A 326 -1.06 -10.82 17.94
CA ALA A 326 -1.55 -11.82 16.99
C ALA A 326 -2.92 -11.45 16.42
N ALA A 327 -3.84 -10.93 17.25
CA ALA A 327 -5.16 -10.47 16.81
C ALA A 327 -5.05 -9.30 15.81
N VAL A 328 -4.21 -8.32 16.09
CA VAL A 328 -3.98 -7.18 15.16
C VAL A 328 -3.43 -7.66 13.83
N LEU A 329 -2.45 -8.56 13.85
CA LEU A 329 -1.82 -9.06 12.62
C LEU A 329 -2.83 -9.68 11.65
N VAL A 330 -3.85 -10.35 12.17
CA VAL A 330 -4.89 -11.00 11.37
C VAL A 330 -5.88 -9.98 10.79
N LEU A 331 -6.19 -8.89 11.51
CA LEU A 331 -7.31 -7.99 11.21
C LEU A 331 -6.94 -6.63 10.61
N HIS A 332 -5.78 -6.05 10.93
CA HIS A 332 -5.46 -4.63 10.68
C HIS A 332 -5.48 -4.21 9.20
N GLN A 333 -5.31 -5.13 8.28
CA GLN A 333 -5.32 -4.85 6.84
C GLN A 333 -6.72 -4.93 6.20
N GLY A 334 -7.73 -5.33 6.97
CA GLY A 334 -9.11 -5.41 6.49
C GLY A 334 -9.33 -6.41 5.36
N PHE A 335 -8.58 -7.52 5.35
CA PHE A 335 -8.70 -8.57 4.35
C PHE A 335 -10.09 -9.20 4.29
N ASP A 336 -10.43 -9.80 3.15
CA ASP A 336 -11.58 -10.67 2.99
C ASP A 336 -11.48 -11.94 3.88
N ARG A 337 -12.60 -12.69 3.96
CA ARG A 337 -12.70 -13.88 4.81
C ARG A 337 -11.58 -14.90 4.56
N ARG A 338 -11.27 -15.18 3.29
CA ARG A 338 -10.23 -16.20 2.95
C ARG A 338 -8.84 -15.74 3.35
N ARG A 339 -8.50 -14.50 3.07
CA ARG A 339 -7.19 -13.94 3.45
C ARG A 339 -7.05 -13.86 4.96
N THR A 340 -8.10 -13.44 5.67
CA THR A 340 -8.10 -13.38 7.14
C THR A 340 -7.89 -14.76 7.76
N LEU A 341 -8.66 -15.78 7.32
CA LEU A 341 -8.50 -17.16 7.78
C LEU A 341 -7.12 -17.72 7.43
N ARG A 342 -6.70 -17.57 6.19
CA ARG A 342 -5.38 -18.01 5.73
C ARG A 342 -4.27 -17.37 6.54
N ARG A 343 -4.35 -16.06 6.79
CA ARG A 343 -3.36 -15.31 7.56
C ARG A 343 -3.27 -15.80 9.01
N GLY A 344 -4.42 -16.09 9.65
CA GLY A 344 -4.47 -16.67 10.98
C GLY A 344 -3.81 -18.05 11.04
N ILE A 345 -4.12 -18.93 10.08
CA ILE A 345 -3.55 -20.29 9.99
C ILE A 345 -2.04 -20.22 9.71
N GLU A 346 -1.61 -19.45 8.71
CA GLU A 346 -0.20 -19.27 8.36
C GLU A 346 0.60 -18.73 9.54
N ARG A 347 0.03 -17.79 10.31
CA ARG A 347 0.66 -17.25 11.51
C ARG A 347 0.80 -18.29 12.60
N SER A 348 -0.27 -19.05 12.88
CA SER A 348 -0.25 -20.08 13.92
C SER A 348 0.75 -21.18 13.58
N ILE A 349 0.67 -21.77 12.40
CA ILE A 349 1.60 -22.84 11.97
C ILE A 349 3.05 -22.32 11.98
N GLY A 350 3.30 -21.16 11.37
CA GLY A 350 4.65 -20.58 11.32
C GLY A 350 5.20 -20.26 12.71
N THR A 351 4.34 -19.83 13.65
CA THR A 351 4.77 -19.60 15.04
C THR A 351 5.14 -20.93 15.72
N TRP A 352 4.31 -21.97 15.66
CA TRP A 352 4.61 -23.24 16.31
C TRP A 352 5.90 -23.89 15.77
N VAL A 353 6.11 -23.88 14.46
CA VAL A 353 7.38 -24.33 13.87
C VAL A 353 8.55 -23.41 14.30
N GLY A 354 8.32 -22.10 14.32
CA GLY A 354 9.31 -21.11 14.75
C GLY A 354 9.69 -21.21 16.23
N LEU A 355 8.82 -21.75 17.10
CA LEU A 355 9.13 -22.00 18.50
C LEU A 355 10.24 -23.04 18.67
N VAL A 356 10.30 -24.06 17.79
CA VAL A 356 11.39 -25.03 17.81
C VAL A 356 12.74 -24.34 17.53
N LEU A 357 12.78 -23.50 16.47
CA LEU A 357 13.98 -22.72 16.16
C LEU A 357 14.31 -21.73 17.27
N ALA A 358 13.31 -21.11 17.86
CA ALA A 358 13.50 -20.19 19.00
C ALA A 358 14.09 -20.89 20.21
N GLY A 359 13.59 -22.09 20.54
CA GLY A 359 14.11 -22.91 21.64
C GLY A 359 15.59 -23.25 21.44
N LEU A 360 15.97 -23.67 20.24
CA LEU A 360 17.39 -23.95 19.90
C LEU A 360 18.26 -22.70 20.06
N LEU A 361 17.82 -21.55 19.53
CA LEU A 361 18.59 -20.31 19.62
C LEU A 361 18.67 -19.78 21.06
N LEU A 362 17.60 -19.87 21.86
CA LEU A 362 17.61 -19.45 23.26
C LEU A 362 18.50 -20.39 24.10
N ALA A 363 18.50 -21.70 23.84
CA ALA A 363 19.40 -22.65 24.50
C ALA A 363 20.89 -22.38 24.21
N MET A 364 21.21 -21.86 23.01
CA MET A 364 22.57 -21.42 22.67
C MET A 364 22.98 -20.15 23.41
N ASN A 365 22.03 -19.41 23.99
CA ASN A 365 22.24 -18.14 24.69
C ASN A 365 23.19 -17.19 23.97
N PRO A 366 22.90 -16.76 22.72
CA PRO A 366 23.80 -15.91 21.94
C PRO A 366 23.93 -14.55 22.58
N GLN A 367 25.16 -14.05 22.71
CA GLN A 367 25.47 -12.76 23.32
C GLN A 367 26.29 -11.88 22.37
N GLY A 368 26.28 -10.58 22.62
CA GLY A 368 27.13 -9.62 21.94
C GLY A 368 26.95 -9.60 20.43
N LEU A 369 28.04 -9.69 19.68
CA LEU A 369 28.05 -9.66 18.22
C LEU A 369 27.40 -10.90 17.59
N TRP A 370 27.42 -12.06 18.28
CA TRP A 370 26.69 -13.25 17.80
C TRP A 370 25.18 -13.03 17.80
N LEU A 371 24.65 -12.41 18.85
CA LEU A 371 23.24 -12.04 18.92
C LEU A 371 22.87 -11.06 17.78
N ALA A 372 23.70 -10.03 17.57
CA ALA A 372 23.52 -9.08 16.48
C ALA A 372 23.53 -9.78 15.10
N GLY A 373 24.47 -10.70 14.88
CA GLY A 373 24.57 -11.47 13.64
C GLY A 373 23.38 -12.40 13.39
N ILE A 374 22.89 -13.09 14.42
CA ILE A 374 21.70 -13.93 14.35
C ILE A 374 20.46 -13.11 14.04
N LEU A 375 20.26 -11.97 14.72
CA LEU A 375 19.14 -11.07 14.45
C LEU A 375 19.20 -10.49 13.03
N ALA A 376 20.39 -10.16 12.53
CA ALA A 376 20.59 -9.73 11.14
C ALA A 376 20.15 -10.83 10.15
N LEU A 377 20.60 -12.06 10.37
CA LEU A 377 20.26 -13.19 9.50
C LEU A 377 18.77 -13.51 9.51
N LEU A 378 18.17 -13.54 10.71
CA LEU A 378 16.72 -13.76 10.87
C LEU A 378 15.92 -12.67 10.14
N GLN A 379 16.26 -11.39 10.36
CA GLN A 379 15.56 -10.28 9.71
C GLN A 379 15.74 -10.27 8.19
N PHE A 380 16.94 -10.53 7.70
CA PHE A 380 17.20 -10.67 6.27
C PHE A 380 16.31 -11.76 5.65
N THR A 381 16.27 -12.93 6.28
CA THR A 381 15.48 -14.06 5.83
C THR A 381 13.98 -13.76 5.87
N VAL A 382 13.49 -13.12 6.94
CA VAL A 382 12.11 -12.64 7.03
C VAL A 382 11.75 -11.77 5.84
N GLU A 383 12.59 -10.75 5.55
CA GLU A 383 12.30 -9.81 4.47
C GLU A 383 12.35 -10.45 3.08
N MET A 384 13.16 -11.47 2.89
CA MET A 384 13.19 -12.22 1.63
C MET A 384 11.95 -13.11 1.45
N LEU A 385 11.35 -13.61 2.54
CA LEU A 385 10.28 -14.60 2.51
C LEU A 385 8.87 -14.04 2.76
N VAL A 386 8.75 -12.86 3.36
CA VAL A 386 7.45 -12.31 3.80
C VAL A 386 6.47 -12.07 2.65
N ILE A 387 6.96 -11.75 1.46
CA ILE A 387 6.14 -11.57 0.26
C ILE A 387 5.80 -12.90 -0.41
N PRO A 388 6.78 -13.77 -0.75
CA PRO A 388 6.49 -15.00 -1.47
C PRO A 388 5.78 -16.06 -0.61
N ILE A 389 6.19 -16.26 0.65
CA ILE A 389 5.68 -17.35 1.50
C ILE A 389 5.63 -16.87 2.95
N TYR A 390 4.54 -16.20 3.32
CA TYR A 390 4.40 -15.64 4.67
C TYR A 390 4.50 -16.68 5.81
N ALA A 391 3.96 -17.90 5.62
CA ALA A 391 4.02 -18.95 6.63
C ALA A 391 5.48 -19.28 7.00
N VAL A 392 6.37 -19.36 6.00
CA VAL A 392 7.81 -19.60 6.23
C VAL A 392 8.47 -18.39 6.88
N ALA A 393 8.13 -17.15 6.46
CA ALA A 393 8.63 -15.95 7.12
C ALA A 393 8.27 -15.92 8.62
N ALA A 394 7.07 -16.39 8.99
CA ALA A 394 6.62 -16.44 10.37
C ALA A 394 7.48 -17.36 11.26
N VAL A 395 8.10 -18.40 10.67
CA VAL A 395 9.05 -19.29 11.37
C VAL A 395 10.27 -18.50 11.86
N PHE A 396 10.75 -17.54 11.09
CA PHE A 396 11.92 -16.72 11.43
C PHE A 396 11.56 -15.46 12.25
N ILE A 397 10.33 -14.93 12.11
CA ILE A 397 9.84 -13.82 12.93
C ILE A 397 9.76 -14.23 14.40
N THR A 398 9.36 -15.48 14.70
CA THR A 398 9.14 -15.93 16.07
C THR A 398 10.43 -15.93 16.89
N PRO A 399 11.54 -16.56 16.47
CA PRO A 399 12.79 -16.51 17.23
C PRO A 399 13.37 -15.08 17.30
N ALA A 400 13.28 -14.27 16.26
CA ALA A 400 13.74 -12.89 16.30
C ALA A 400 13.00 -12.09 17.40
N ALA A 401 11.68 -12.23 17.48
CA ALA A 401 10.88 -11.56 18.50
C ALA A 401 11.20 -12.05 19.93
N LEU A 402 11.44 -13.36 20.11
CA LEU A 402 11.76 -13.93 21.42
C LEU A 402 13.18 -13.57 21.87
N LEU A 403 14.16 -13.54 20.97
CA LEU A 403 15.53 -13.08 21.30
C LEU A 403 15.55 -11.60 21.73
N ILE A 404 14.77 -10.74 21.06
CA ILE A 404 14.63 -9.34 21.46
C ILE A 404 13.93 -9.24 22.83
N ALA A 405 12.87 -10.02 23.04
CA ALA A 405 12.11 -10.01 24.29
C ALA A 405 12.88 -10.60 25.49
N ALA A 406 13.85 -11.49 25.24
CA ALA A 406 14.74 -12.04 26.27
C ALA A 406 15.75 -10.99 26.81
N GLY A 407 15.90 -9.85 26.11
CA GLY A 407 16.72 -8.73 26.62
C GLY A 407 18.23 -9.03 26.67
N GLY A 408 18.72 -10.11 26.04
CA GLY A 408 20.12 -10.52 26.11
C GLY A 408 20.51 -11.27 27.39
N HIS A 409 19.52 -11.65 28.21
CA HIS A 409 19.72 -12.43 29.43
C HIS A 409 19.32 -13.90 29.23
N PRO A 410 19.95 -14.84 29.97
CA PRO A 410 19.51 -16.22 29.97
C PRO A 410 18.06 -16.34 30.44
N VAL A 411 17.26 -17.10 29.72
CA VAL A 411 15.85 -17.37 30.08
C VAL A 411 15.83 -18.55 31.04
N GLY A 412 15.28 -18.36 32.24
CA GLY A 412 15.25 -19.41 33.28
C GLY A 412 14.41 -20.62 32.87
N ASP A 413 13.20 -20.41 32.35
CA ASP A 413 12.33 -21.44 31.82
C ASP A 413 11.99 -21.16 30.35
N VAL A 414 12.77 -21.76 29.47
CA VAL A 414 12.57 -21.66 28.01
C VAL A 414 11.28 -22.37 27.59
N ALA A 415 10.92 -23.49 28.23
CA ALA A 415 9.73 -24.26 27.87
C ALA A 415 8.44 -23.50 28.15
N ASP A 416 8.34 -22.86 29.33
CA ASP A 416 7.21 -22.00 29.69
C ASP A 416 7.09 -20.81 28.70
N LEU A 417 8.19 -20.12 28.43
CA LEU A 417 8.22 -19.03 27.47
C LEU A 417 7.69 -19.43 26.09
N LEU A 418 8.09 -20.60 25.61
CA LEU A 418 7.67 -21.12 24.30
C LEU A 418 6.19 -21.51 24.31
N LEU A 419 5.72 -22.20 25.35
CA LEU A 419 4.32 -22.59 25.48
C LEU A 419 3.40 -21.38 25.56
N VAL A 420 3.70 -20.42 26.45
CA VAL A 420 2.95 -19.16 26.57
C VAL A 420 2.87 -18.44 25.21
N ARG A 421 3.99 -18.36 24.50
CA ARG A 421 4.02 -17.74 23.15
C ARG A 421 3.13 -18.45 22.15
N GLY A 422 3.12 -19.77 22.16
CA GLY A 422 2.29 -20.60 21.27
C GLY A 422 0.79 -20.42 21.57
N VAL A 423 0.42 -20.54 22.85
CA VAL A 423 -0.97 -20.40 23.32
C VAL A 423 -1.50 -19.00 23.04
N ASP A 424 -0.75 -17.94 23.35
CA ASP A 424 -1.13 -16.57 23.07
C ASP A 424 -1.40 -16.32 21.58
N THR A 425 -0.56 -16.89 20.71
CA THR A 425 -0.77 -16.76 19.26
C THR A 425 -2.08 -17.42 18.82
N LEU A 426 -2.42 -18.58 19.40
CA LEU A 426 -3.68 -19.27 19.11
C LEU A 426 -4.88 -18.45 19.64
N ILE A 427 -4.84 -17.99 20.89
CA ILE A 427 -5.89 -17.13 21.48
C ILE A 427 -6.14 -15.93 20.57
N GLY A 428 -5.08 -15.19 20.22
CA GLY A 428 -5.20 -14.00 19.37
C GLY A 428 -5.76 -14.32 17.99
N ALA A 429 -5.33 -15.41 17.35
CA ALA A 429 -5.82 -15.82 16.04
C ALA A 429 -7.29 -16.26 16.08
N VAL A 430 -7.69 -17.06 17.07
CA VAL A 430 -9.07 -17.54 17.25
C VAL A 430 -10.01 -16.38 17.53
N VAL A 431 -9.65 -15.48 18.46
CA VAL A 431 -10.44 -14.30 18.77
C VAL A 431 -10.58 -13.39 17.53
N ALA A 432 -9.51 -13.15 16.81
CA ALA A 432 -9.53 -12.33 15.60
C ALA A 432 -10.45 -12.92 14.54
N ILE A 433 -10.36 -14.23 14.30
CA ILE A 433 -11.24 -14.93 13.36
C ILE A 433 -12.70 -14.88 13.83
N GLY A 434 -12.96 -15.11 15.12
CA GLY A 434 -14.30 -15.05 15.71
C GLY A 434 -14.93 -13.66 15.54
N VAL A 435 -14.21 -12.61 15.93
CA VAL A 435 -14.66 -11.21 15.76
C VAL A 435 -14.88 -10.88 14.28
N TYR A 436 -13.99 -11.36 13.39
CA TYR A 436 -14.18 -11.18 11.96
C TYR A 436 -15.49 -11.84 11.48
N LEU A 437 -15.74 -13.10 11.83
CA LEU A 437 -16.91 -13.84 11.39
C LEU A 437 -18.24 -13.22 11.87
N VAL A 438 -18.25 -12.74 13.11
CA VAL A 438 -19.43 -12.05 13.69
C VAL A 438 -19.68 -10.69 13.03
N THR A 439 -18.62 -9.96 12.68
CA THR A 439 -18.71 -8.62 12.12
C THR A 439 -18.67 -8.57 10.59
N ALA A 440 -18.40 -9.70 9.92
CA ALA A 440 -18.33 -9.76 8.46
C ALA A 440 -19.73 -9.58 7.86
N ARG A 441 -19.90 -8.50 7.11
CA ARG A 441 -21.10 -8.28 6.29
C ARG A 441 -20.91 -8.94 4.92
N ARG A 442 -22.00 -9.43 4.29
CA ARG A 442 -21.99 -10.12 2.98
C ARG A 442 -21.64 -9.21 1.77
N HIS A 443 -21.04 -8.03 1.99
CA HIS A 443 -20.93 -6.95 1.01
C HIS A 443 -19.66 -6.93 0.17
N ASP A 444 -18.81 -7.97 0.22
CA ASP A 444 -17.48 -7.87 -0.42
C ASP A 444 -17.50 -8.00 -1.97
N VAL A 445 -18.58 -8.55 -2.55
CA VAL A 445 -18.73 -8.66 -4.03
C VAL A 445 -19.14 -7.31 -4.64
N VAL A 446 -19.88 -6.50 -3.90
CA VAL A 446 -20.41 -5.20 -4.35
C VAL A 446 -19.32 -4.14 -4.58
N LYS A 447 -18.13 -4.34 -3.99
CA LYS A 447 -17.06 -3.32 -4.05
C LYS A 447 -16.46 -3.12 -5.44
N LEU A 448 -16.35 -4.18 -6.26
CA LEU A 448 -15.75 -4.07 -7.59
C LEU A 448 -16.70 -3.37 -8.56
N SER A 449 -17.97 -3.78 -8.59
CA SER A 449 -19.01 -3.12 -9.39
C SER A 449 -19.17 -1.64 -9.01
N GLU A 450 -19.16 -1.34 -7.71
CA GLU A 450 -19.23 0.05 -7.25
C GLU A 450 -17.97 0.87 -7.64
N ALA A 451 -16.78 0.26 -7.64
CA ALA A 451 -15.56 0.95 -8.08
C ALA A 451 -15.58 1.26 -9.59
N VAL A 452 -16.11 0.34 -10.41
CA VAL A 452 -16.36 0.60 -11.85
C VAL A 452 -17.30 1.78 -12.01
N ALA A 453 -18.45 1.72 -11.36
CA ALA A 453 -19.48 2.76 -11.45
C ALA A 453 -18.97 4.13 -10.99
N GLN A 454 -18.26 4.20 -9.87
CA GLN A 454 -17.66 5.44 -9.36
C GLN A 454 -16.60 6.02 -10.30
N THR A 455 -15.88 5.18 -11.02
CA THR A 455 -14.91 5.66 -12.02
C THR A 455 -15.62 6.26 -13.22
N LEU A 456 -16.70 5.65 -13.70
CA LEU A 456 -17.55 6.20 -14.77
C LEU A 456 -18.18 7.54 -14.37
N ASP A 457 -18.76 7.63 -13.15
CA ASP A 457 -19.33 8.88 -12.63
C ASP A 457 -18.29 10.00 -12.52
N SER A 458 -17.07 9.66 -12.08
CA SER A 458 -15.99 10.65 -11.96
C SER A 458 -15.50 11.14 -13.33
N ALA A 459 -15.56 10.30 -14.36
CA ALA A 459 -15.27 10.72 -15.74
C ALA A 459 -16.35 11.67 -16.29
N ALA A 460 -17.64 11.39 -15.98
CA ALA A 460 -18.73 12.31 -16.28
C ALA A 460 -18.53 13.69 -15.62
N GLY A 461 -17.97 13.72 -14.40
CA GLY A 461 -17.62 14.97 -13.72
C GLY A 461 -16.49 15.80 -14.40
N VAL A 462 -15.65 15.16 -15.23
CA VAL A 462 -14.59 15.85 -15.99
C VAL A 462 -15.12 16.39 -17.34
N ALA A 463 -16.12 15.75 -17.92
CA ALA A 463 -16.63 16.04 -19.26
C ALA A 463 -17.06 17.51 -19.47
N PRO A 464 -17.76 18.20 -18.55
CA PRO A 464 -18.11 19.62 -18.72
C PRO A 464 -16.89 20.53 -18.89
N HIS A 465 -15.80 20.22 -18.19
CA HIS A 465 -14.57 20.99 -18.28
C HIS A 465 -13.80 20.75 -19.58
N LEU A 466 -13.89 19.53 -20.13
CA LEU A 466 -13.38 19.22 -21.48
C LEU A 466 -14.19 19.94 -22.55
N ALA A 467 -15.52 19.90 -22.47
CA ALA A 467 -16.41 20.54 -23.41
C ALA A 467 -16.23 22.08 -23.44
N ALA A 468 -15.98 22.68 -22.28
CA ALA A 468 -15.76 24.12 -22.15
C ALA A 468 -14.28 24.53 -22.34
N ALA A 469 -13.36 23.60 -22.63
CA ALA A 469 -11.92 23.83 -22.66
C ALA A 469 -11.35 24.49 -21.38
N THR A 470 -12.04 24.34 -20.25
CA THR A 470 -11.67 24.93 -18.95
C THR A 470 -10.94 23.96 -18.03
N VAL A 471 -10.06 23.13 -18.60
CA VAL A 471 -9.42 21.98 -17.91
C VAL A 471 -8.39 22.36 -16.84
N THR A 472 -8.05 23.65 -16.69
CA THR A 472 -7.06 24.15 -15.74
C THR A 472 -7.67 24.90 -14.55
N THR A 473 -8.99 25.10 -14.52
CA THR A 473 -9.66 25.73 -13.37
C THR A 473 -9.51 24.88 -12.10
N PRO A 474 -9.61 25.44 -10.91
CA PRO A 474 -9.53 24.69 -9.65
C PRO A 474 -10.54 23.54 -9.58
N GLU A 475 -11.75 23.74 -10.09
CA GLU A 475 -12.84 22.76 -10.15
C GLU A 475 -12.47 21.62 -11.11
N ALA A 476 -11.98 21.93 -12.31
CA ALA A 476 -11.49 20.96 -13.28
C ALA A 476 -10.32 20.15 -12.73
N LEU A 477 -9.36 20.78 -12.06
CA LEU A 477 -8.23 20.09 -11.43
C LEU A 477 -8.71 19.16 -10.31
N ALA A 478 -9.73 19.54 -9.55
CA ALA A 478 -10.35 18.68 -8.55
C ALA A 478 -11.05 17.47 -9.19
N ALA A 479 -11.85 17.67 -10.24
CA ALA A 479 -12.52 16.59 -10.97
C ALA A 479 -11.51 15.62 -11.60
N ARG A 480 -10.45 16.13 -12.24
CA ARG A 480 -9.35 15.30 -12.80
C ARG A 480 -8.63 14.49 -11.74
N ARG A 481 -8.35 15.09 -10.57
CA ARG A 481 -7.78 14.38 -9.42
C ARG A 481 -8.71 13.28 -8.94
N ASP A 482 -10.01 13.57 -8.82
CA ASP A 482 -10.98 12.59 -8.33
C ASP A 482 -11.13 11.43 -9.30
N LEU A 483 -11.19 11.66 -10.61
CA LEU A 483 -11.17 10.61 -11.63
C LEU A 483 -9.92 9.72 -11.50
N GLN A 484 -8.75 10.33 -11.32
CA GLN A 484 -7.52 9.59 -11.16
C GLN A 484 -7.50 8.74 -9.88
N LEU A 485 -8.01 9.27 -8.77
CA LEU A 485 -8.14 8.52 -7.52
C LEU A 485 -9.08 7.32 -7.67
N ARG A 486 -10.22 7.48 -8.39
CA ARG A 486 -11.18 6.41 -8.66
C ARG A 486 -10.60 5.33 -9.57
N ALA A 487 -9.85 5.69 -10.61
CA ALA A 487 -9.14 4.72 -11.44
C ALA A 487 -8.14 3.87 -10.60
N PHE A 488 -7.55 4.44 -9.56
CA PHE A 488 -6.69 3.72 -8.61
C PHE A 488 -7.46 2.79 -7.69
N GLU A 489 -8.57 3.27 -7.15
CA GLU A 489 -9.45 2.48 -6.31
C GLU A 489 -10.02 1.30 -7.08
N LEU A 490 -10.36 1.48 -8.36
CA LEU A 490 -10.79 0.43 -9.26
C LEU A 490 -9.72 -0.67 -9.41
N GLN A 491 -8.48 -0.29 -9.67
CA GLN A 491 -7.37 -1.23 -9.78
C GLN A 491 -7.13 -1.99 -8.47
N GLN A 492 -7.21 -1.30 -7.33
CA GLN A 492 -7.05 -1.93 -6.02
C GLN A 492 -8.23 -2.86 -5.69
N ALA A 493 -9.45 -2.48 -6.04
CA ALA A 493 -10.64 -3.30 -5.84
C ALA A 493 -10.56 -4.59 -6.66
N TYR A 494 -10.10 -4.50 -7.93
CA TYR A 494 -9.87 -5.66 -8.77
C TYR A 494 -8.81 -6.60 -8.17
N GLN A 495 -7.65 -6.08 -7.79
CA GLN A 495 -6.58 -6.88 -7.17
C GLN A 495 -7.05 -7.55 -5.87
N ALA A 496 -7.86 -6.86 -5.08
CA ALA A 496 -8.44 -7.42 -3.86
C ALA A 496 -9.44 -8.54 -4.17
N ALA A 497 -10.28 -8.38 -5.20
CA ALA A 497 -11.26 -9.38 -5.62
C ALA A 497 -10.59 -10.63 -6.22
N ASP A 498 -9.59 -10.45 -7.10
CA ASP A 498 -8.81 -11.55 -7.70
C ASP A 498 -8.06 -12.38 -6.65
N ALA A 499 -7.49 -11.71 -5.66
CA ALA A 499 -6.84 -12.37 -4.53
C ALA A 499 -7.83 -12.93 -3.48
N GLY A 500 -9.11 -12.68 -3.63
CA GLY A 500 -10.17 -13.02 -2.68
C GLY A 500 -10.68 -14.46 -2.72
N SER A 501 -11.94 -14.67 -2.32
CA SER A 501 -12.61 -15.97 -2.33
C SER A 501 -12.79 -16.49 -3.76
N ARG A 502 -13.05 -17.82 -3.93
CA ARG A 502 -13.34 -18.38 -5.27
C ARG A 502 -14.48 -17.65 -5.98
N ARG A 503 -15.52 -17.27 -5.23
CA ARG A 503 -16.66 -16.49 -5.76
C ARG A 503 -16.24 -15.06 -6.16
N MET A 504 -15.42 -14.39 -5.34
CA MET A 504 -14.90 -13.05 -5.66
C MET A 504 -13.98 -13.08 -6.87
N ARG A 505 -13.14 -14.11 -6.99
CA ARG A 505 -12.27 -14.28 -8.15
C ARG A 505 -13.06 -14.54 -9.41
N ALA A 506 -14.07 -15.42 -9.37
CA ALA A 506 -14.94 -15.67 -10.52
C ALA A 506 -15.65 -14.38 -10.95
N ALA A 507 -16.20 -13.60 -10.01
CA ALA A 507 -16.80 -12.30 -10.31
C ALA A 507 -15.77 -11.27 -10.83
N ALA A 508 -14.52 -11.33 -10.36
CA ALA A 508 -13.45 -10.47 -10.87
C ALA A 508 -13.03 -10.87 -12.30
N GLU A 509 -12.95 -12.17 -12.58
CA GLU A 509 -12.67 -12.70 -13.93
C GLU A 509 -13.79 -12.31 -14.91
N GLU A 510 -15.05 -12.43 -14.49
CA GLU A 510 -16.23 -12.04 -15.29
C GLU A 510 -16.25 -10.53 -15.58
N LEU A 511 -15.96 -9.69 -14.57
CA LEU A 511 -15.95 -8.24 -14.72
C LEU A 511 -14.64 -7.67 -15.28
N TRP A 512 -13.61 -8.51 -15.50
CA TRP A 512 -12.30 -8.05 -15.96
C TRP A 512 -12.35 -7.19 -17.22
N PRO A 513 -13.08 -7.57 -18.28
CA PRO A 513 -13.13 -6.75 -19.50
C PRO A 513 -13.71 -5.36 -19.22
N ALA A 514 -14.77 -5.26 -18.40
CA ALA A 514 -15.38 -4.00 -18.01
C ALA A 514 -14.43 -3.15 -17.13
N VAL A 515 -13.69 -3.78 -16.21
CA VAL A 515 -12.66 -3.12 -15.38
C VAL A 515 -11.54 -2.55 -16.26
N ALA A 516 -11.05 -3.34 -17.21
CA ALA A 516 -9.99 -2.92 -18.12
C ALA A 516 -10.45 -1.75 -19.00
N ALA A 517 -11.63 -1.87 -19.62
CA ALA A 517 -12.20 -0.82 -20.46
C ALA A 517 -12.48 0.47 -19.68
N THR A 518 -12.99 0.36 -18.43
CA THR A 518 -13.22 1.53 -17.56
C THR A 518 -11.92 2.21 -17.15
N ALA A 519 -10.88 1.46 -16.87
CA ALA A 519 -9.56 2.01 -16.54
C ALA A 519 -8.94 2.73 -17.77
N ASP A 520 -9.01 2.10 -18.94
CA ASP A 520 -8.55 2.69 -20.21
C ASP A 520 -9.32 3.98 -20.54
N PHE A 521 -10.64 3.97 -20.36
CA PHE A 521 -11.50 5.14 -20.50
C PHE A 521 -11.10 6.29 -19.57
N ALA A 522 -10.84 6.00 -18.28
CA ALA A 522 -10.40 7.00 -17.34
C ALA A 522 -9.03 7.61 -17.74
N TYR A 523 -8.07 6.80 -18.16
CA TYR A 523 -6.76 7.28 -18.62
C TYR A 523 -6.88 8.11 -19.89
N ARG A 524 -7.74 7.71 -20.83
CA ARG A 524 -7.99 8.46 -22.06
C ARG A 524 -8.63 9.82 -21.78
N THR A 525 -9.63 9.87 -20.89
CA THR A 525 -10.25 11.12 -20.45
C THR A 525 -9.21 12.08 -19.84
N LEU A 526 -8.32 11.58 -18.99
CA LEU A 526 -7.22 12.38 -18.42
C LEU A 526 -6.23 12.84 -19.50
N ALA A 527 -5.90 11.98 -20.47
CA ALA A 527 -5.02 12.32 -21.58
C ALA A 527 -5.62 13.42 -22.47
N MET A 528 -6.92 13.40 -22.71
CA MET A 528 -7.64 14.46 -23.42
C MET A 528 -7.56 15.80 -22.69
N CYS A 529 -7.67 15.81 -21.36
CA CYS A 529 -7.46 17.04 -20.58
C CYS A 529 -6.05 17.60 -20.80
N TRP A 530 -5.03 16.77 -20.84
CA TRP A 530 -3.66 17.21 -21.09
C TRP A 530 -3.42 17.67 -22.54
N ALA A 531 -4.08 17.04 -23.52
CA ALA A 531 -4.06 17.50 -24.90
C ALA A 531 -4.74 18.88 -25.05
N CYS A 532 -5.88 19.07 -24.40
CA CYS A 532 -6.60 20.34 -24.37
C CYS A 532 -5.74 21.48 -23.75
N GLU A 533 -4.99 21.19 -22.67
CA GLU A 533 -4.04 22.17 -22.11
C GLU A 533 -2.96 22.61 -23.10
N GLN A 534 -2.49 21.71 -23.96
CA GLN A 534 -1.47 22.01 -24.97
C GLN A 534 -2.04 22.86 -26.12
N GLN A 535 -3.26 22.58 -26.53
CA GLN A 535 -3.94 23.32 -27.60
C GLN A 535 -4.36 24.72 -27.18
N SER A 536 -4.81 24.90 -25.95
CA SER A 536 -5.19 26.21 -25.40
C SER A 536 -4.04 27.24 -25.38
N ALA A 537 -2.78 26.75 -25.46
CA ALA A 537 -1.61 27.61 -25.56
C ALA A 537 -1.35 28.11 -27.01
N ASP A 538 -1.86 27.40 -28.03
CA ASP A 538 -1.54 27.69 -29.44
C ASP A 538 -2.77 28.04 -30.32
N THR A 539 -3.96 27.53 -30.01
CA THR A 539 -5.17 27.75 -30.84
C THR A 539 -6.46 27.55 -30.01
N ALA A 540 -7.13 28.65 -29.71
CA ALA A 540 -8.52 28.59 -29.22
C ALA A 540 -9.45 28.35 -30.42
N GLY A 541 -9.91 27.12 -30.64
CA GLY A 541 -10.93 26.97 -31.67
C GLY A 541 -11.55 25.63 -32.05
N GLU A 542 -10.97 24.47 -31.82
CA GLU A 542 -11.46 23.31 -32.57
C GLU A 542 -11.93 22.06 -31.78
N THR A 543 -12.07 22.10 -30.49
CA THR A 543 -12.59 20.94 -29.72
C THR A 543 -13.66 21.31 -28.70
N SER A 544 -14.66 22.10 -29.10
CA SER A 544 -15.84 22.27 -28.24
C SER A 544 -16.86 21.18 -28.54
N TRP A 545 -17.10 20.30 -27.60
CA TRP A 545 -18.26 19.42 -27.66
C TRP A 545 -19.54 20.25 -27.72
N SER A 546 -20.48 19.87 -28.57
CA SER A 546 -21.80 20.45 -28.52
C SER A 546 -22.48 20.09 -27.19
N ARG A 547 -23.43 20.90 -26.79
CA ARG A 547 -24.22 20.63 -25.58
C ARG A 547 -24.90 19.25 -25.62
N THR A 548 -25.39 18.87 -26.79
CA THR A 548 -26.03 17.59 -27.02
C THR A 548 -25.04 16.41 -26.86
N GLU A 549 -23.80 16.56 -27.33
CA GLU A 549 -22.75 15.55 -27.16
C GLU A 549 -22.37 15.37 -25.70
N LEU A 550 -22.24 16.48 -24.94
CA LEU A 550 -21.98 16.43 -23.52
C LEU A 550 -23.12 15.75 -22.73
N GLU A 551 -24.36 16.11 -23.02
CA GLU A 551 -25.56 15.51 -22.38
C GLU A 551 -25.63 14.01 -22.68
N ARG A 552 -25.37 13.59 -23.92
CA ARG A 552 -25.28 12.17 -24.30
C ARG A 552 -24.16 11.43 -23.58
N PHE A 553 -22.97 12.01 -23.55
CA PHE A 553 -21.84 11.42 -22.83
C PHE A 553 -22.14 11.20 -21.34
N CYS A 554 -22.69 12.20 -20.68
CA CYS A 554 -23.10 12.08 -19.28
C CYS A 554 -24.23 11.07 -19.09
N GLY A 555 -25.20 11.00 -20.02
CA GLY A 555 -26.28 10.01 -20.02
C GLY A 555 -25.78 8.58 -20.15
N VAL A 556 -24.88 8.33 -21.12
CA VAL A 556 -24.27 7.01 -21.34
C VAL A 556 -23.46 6.56 -20.13
N THR A 557 -22.59 7.42 -19.60
CA THR A 557 -21.76 7.07 -18.44
C THR A 557 -22.64 6.79 -17.20
N ALA A 558 -23.69 7.56 -16.97
CA ALA A 558 -24.64 7.36 -15.85
C ALA A 558 -25.43 6.05 -16.00
N SER A 559 -25.91 5.73 -17.23
CA SER A 559 -26.63 4.49 -17.51
C SER A 559 -25.72 3.27 -17.29
N LEU A 560 -24.50 3.29 -17.80
CA LEU A 560 -23.53 2.22 -17.58
C LEU A 560 -23.17 2.07 -16.08
N ALA A 561 -22.95 3.17 -15.38
CA ALA A 561 -22.69 3.14 -13.93
C ALA A 561 -23.87 2.54 -13.15
N GLY A 562 -25.10 2.89 -13.52
CA GLY A 562 -26.32 2.32 -12.96
C GLY A 562 -26.43 0.81 -13.21
N ALA A 563 -26.23 0.39 -14.45
CA ALA A 563 -26.27 -1.02 -14.87
C ALA A 563 -25.24 -1.88 -14.11
N VAL A 564 -23.99 -1.40 -13.99
CA VAL A 564 -22.94 -2.10 -13.21
C VAL A 564 -23.31 -2.22 -11.73
N ARG A 565 -23.91 -1.18 -11.12
CA ARG A 565 -24.34 -1.22 -9.71
C ARG A 565 -25.44 -2.21 -9.44
N THR A 566 -26.42 -2.26 -10.33
CA THR A 566 -27.62 -3.08 -10.16
C THR A 566 -27.48 -4.49 -10.72
N GLY A 567 -26.48 -4.73 -11.57
CA GLY A 567 -26.32 -5.99 -12.32
C GLY A 567 -27.43 -6.16 -13.37
N THR A 568 -28.01 -5.05 -13.84
CA THR A 568 -29.02 -5.03 -14.90
C THR A 568 -28.40 -4.69 -16.23
N GLN A 569 -29.12 -5.00 -17.34
CA GLN A 569 -28.68 -4.55 -18.66
C GLN A 569 -28.80 -3.02 -18.74
N PRO A 570 -27.81 -2.32 -19.36
CA PRO A 570 -27.95 -0.91 -19.63
C PRO A 570 -29.18 -0.67 -20.53
N GLN A 571 -29.97 0.34 -20.22
CA GLN A 571 -31.10 0.75 -21.07
C GLN A 571 -30.57 1.09 -22.47
N ASP A 572 -31.39 0.85 -23.52
CA ASP A 572 -31.04 1.12 -24.91
C ASP A 572 -30.31 2.46 -25.03
N LEU A 573 -29.02 2.36 -25.26
CA LEU A 573 -28.19 3.50 -25.50
C LEU A 573 -28.22 3.71 -27.01
N ASP A 574 -28.83 4.81 -27.45
CA ASP A 574 -28.72 5.30 -28.83
C ASP A 574 -27.29 5.08 -29.37
N PRO A 575 -27.13 4.81 -30.67
CA PRO A 575 -25.83 4.46 -31.24
C PRO A 575 -24.80 5.46 -30.74
N MET A 576 -23.81 4.93 -30.03
CA MET A 576 -22.79 5.70 -29.36
C MET A 576 -22.17 6.69 -30.32
N PRO A 577 -22.43 7.96 -30.17
CA PRO A 577 -21.58 8.89 -30.82
C PRO A 577 -20.37 9.08 -29.98
N VAL A 578 -19.34 9.46 -30.57
CA VAL A 578 -18.63 10.54 -29.95
C VAL A 578 -17.16 10.28 -29.84
N HIS A 579 -16.47 10.94 -30.72
CA HIS A 579 -15.07 11.33 -30.54
C HIS A 579 -14.20 10.26 -29.85
N GLY A 580 -14.38 9.00 -30.29
CA GLY A 580 -13.40 8.00 -30.03
C GLY A 580 -13.39 7.34 -28.65
N PHE A 581 -14.48 7.27 -27.88
CA PHE A 581 -14.55 6.47 -26.68
C PHE A 581 -15.08 5.05 -26.96
N ALA A 582 -14.31 4.28 -27.71
CA ALA A 582 -14.59 2.87 -27.96
C ALA A 582 -14.68 2.04 -26.67
N GLU A 583 -14.03 2.51 -25.61
CA GLU A 583 -14.01 1.87 -24.29
C GLU A 583 -15.40 1.82 -23.65
N LEU A 584 -16.25 2.83 -23.85
CA LEU A 584 -17.63 2.80 -23.34
C LEU A 584 -18.49 1.74 -24.03
N ALA A 585 -18.28 1.51 -25.34
CA ALA A 585 -18.90 0.42 -26.05
C ALA A 585 -18.44 -0.93 -25.50
N LEU A 586 -17.14 -1.08 -25.23
CA LEU A 586 -16.62 -2.29 -24.59
C LEU A 586 -17.21 -2.52 -23.21
N VAL A 587 -17.37 -1.48 -22.37
CA VAL A 587 -18.05 -1.60 -21.07
C VAL A 587 -19.49 -2.08 -21.25
N ARG A 588 -20.24 -1.50 -22.20
CA ARG A 588 -21.61 -1.90 -22.51
C ARG A 588 -21.66 -3.37 -22.93
N ASP A 589 -20.82 -3.77 -23.89
CA ASP A 589 -20.83 -5.11 -24.47
C ASP A 589 -20.44 -6.19 -23.43
N CYS A 590 -19.60 -5.84 -22.46
CA CYS A 590 -19.28 -6.71 -21.33
C CYS A 590 -20.42 -6.87 -20.32
N LEU A 591 -21.41 -5.96 -20.32
CA LEU A 591 -22.59 -6.03 -19.46
C LEU A 591 -23.77 -6.75 -20.17
N HIS A 592 -23.66 -6.99 -21.49
CA HIS A 592 -24.54 -7.86 -22.24
C HIS A 592 -23.88 -9.25 -22.31
N PRO A 593 -24.32 -10.25 -21.54
CA PRO A 593 -23.90 -11.61 -21.85
C PRO A 593 -24.37 -11.93 -23.27
N VAL A 594 -23.43 -12.27 -24.13
CA VAL A 594 -23.75 -12.87 -25.43
C VAL A 594 -24.52 -14.15 -25.11
N ASN A 595 -25.83 -14.12 -25.29
CA ASN A 595 -26.65 -15.32 -25.31
C ASN A 595 -26.25 -16.07 -26.60
N ASP A 596 -25.30 -16.99 -26.48
CA ASP A 596 -25.10 -18.11 -27.42
C ASP A 596 -25.91 -19.31 -26.94
#